data_18d7e9e339b00395fcce5829aad0fbe3
#
_entry.id   18d7e9e339b00395fcce5829aad0fbe3
#
_cell.length_a   1.000
_cell.length_b   1.000
_cell.length_c   1.000
_cell.angle_alpha   90.00
_cell.angle_beta   90.00
_cell.angle_gamma   90.00
#
_symmetry.space_group_name_H-M   'P 1'
#
loop_
_entity.id
_entity.type
_entity.pdbx_description
1 polymer ?
#
loop_
_entity_poly.entity_id
_entity_poly.type
_entity_poly.pdbx_seq_one_letter_code
_entity_poly.pdbx_strand_id
1 'polypeptide(L)'
;MHSVLNGIVFVIEFMTGFLWGDLLKIPLPGGSTLGLSPMVLLLIPAGIYYTLCTKFLPIRMFREMISVLIEKPDAKMQGDLSKGKLSGIQTLIVSTATRVGMGNLVGVVAAISGGGAGAVFWMWITALIGSSTAFIEATLAQLHKRKDPLYGGFRGGPAYYIHDFFFHNKPGEKLEEGIPKKRSIVAALFALSGLICWAGISQVIGNSVSSAFENAFSVKPLISSILLVLIAAVIVLRKNATARVLDVIVPVMAGLYFAMTVFVILTHLPALPHVFERIFSEAFGLRQIVSGGFAAVLMNGVKRGLFSNEAGSGSAPCAAAAADTDHPVKMGLFQAIGVFIDTIILCSCTAFIMLLTPEGMIKDLQGMDILQMAMNYHFGAFGKIFIAVILWLFSFSTFLGILFYARSNVSYLFGDNWASQTAYKIFALVMLFVGGLAQYTVVWDLGDVGIGLMTIFNLLVMYPLSKEALSSLREFEEKRKKLNG
;
A
#
# COMPACT_ATOMS: atom_id res chain seq x y z
N MET A 1 16.77 24.76 -17.52
CA MET A 1 15.66 23.84 -17.19
C MET A 1 16.03 22.39 -17.44
N HIS A 2 16.52 21.98 -18.62
CA HIS A 2 16.97 20.60 -18.91
C HIS A 2 18.05 20.08 -17.95
N SER A 3 19.06 20.88 -17.59
CA SER A 3 20.14 20.47 -16.67
C SER A 3 19.65 20.16 -15.26
N VAL A 4 18.69 20.94 -14.73
CA VAL A 4 18.10 20.70 -13.40
C VAL A 4 17.23 19.47 -13.41
N LEU A 5 16.44 19.25 -14.47
CA LEU A 5 15.60 18.06 -14.62
C LEU A 5 16.46 16.79 -14.69
N ASN A 6 17.53 16.80 -15.49
CA ASN A 6 18.47 15.68 -15.58
C ASN A 6 19.15 15.39 -14.23
N GLY A 7 19.48 16.43 -13.45
CA GLY A 7 20.02 16.26 -12.10
C GLY A 7 19.03 15.60 -11.14
N ILE A 8 17.75 15.97 -11.20
CA ILE A 8 16.70 15.35 -10.37
C ILE A 8 16.51 13.88 -10.74
N VAL A 9 16.41 13.59 -12.05
CA VAL A 9 16.28 12.21 -12.55
C VAL A 9 17.47 11.34 -12.09
N PHE A 10 18.69 11.85 -12.25
CA PHE A 10 19.89 11.16 -11.79
C PHE A 10 19.87 10.83 -10.29
N VAL A 11 19.43 11.78 -9.43
CA VAL A 11 19.33 11.55 -7.99
C VAL A 11 18.28 10.48 -7.68
N ILE A 12 17.14 10.50 -8.36
CA ILE A 12 16.07 9.50 -8.19
C ILE A 12 16.57 8.11 -8.61
N GLU A 13 17.18 7.98 -9.78
CA GLU A 13 17.76 6.72 -10.28
C GLU A 13 18.86 6.18 -9.34
N PHE A 14 19.74 7.06 -8.86
CA PHE A 14 20.77 6.69 -7.90
C PHE A 14 20.15 6.16 -6.59
N MET A 15 19.16 6.85 -6.05
CA MET A 15 18.46 6.43 -4.83
C MET A 15 17.68 5.13 -5.02
N THR A 16 17.01 4.97 -6.17
CA THR A 16 16.33 3.72 -6.52
C THR A 16 17.35 2.56 -6.59
N GLY A 17 18.47 2.77 -7.26
CA GLY A 17 19.56 1.79 -7.36
C GLY A 17 20.17 1.46 -6.00
N PHE A 18 20.32 2.43 -5.10
CA PHE A 18 20.81 2.21 -3.75
C PHE A 18 19.82 1.40 -2.89
N LEU A 19 18.54 1.75 -2.91
CA LEU A 19 17.50 1.12 -2.06
C LEU A 19 17.11 -0.28 -2.54
N TRP A 20 16.95 -0.44 -3.86
CA TRP A 20 16.40 -1.63 -4.47
C TRP A 20 17.39 -2.42 -5.34
N GLY A 21 18.58 -1.88 -5.57
CA GLY A 21 19.65 -2.58 -6.28
C GLY A 21 20.40 -3.58 -5.40
N ASP A 22 21.24 -4.40 -6.02
CA ASP A 22 22.01 -5.45 -5.37
C ASP A 22 23.16 -4.86 -4.53
N LEU A 23 22.91 -4.64 -3.24
CA LEU A 23 23.95 -4.21 -2.30
C LEU A 23 24.89 -5.38 -1.95
N LEU A 24 24.33 -6.54 -1.65
CA LEU A 24 25.06 -7.73 -1.29
C LEU A 24 24.95 -8.76 -2.41
N LYS A 25 26.09 -9.17 -2.99
CA LYS A 25 26.16 -10.20 -4.03
C LYS A 25 26.78 -11.47 -3.45
N ILE A 26 25.95 -12.50 -3.25
CA ILE A 26 26.39 -13.80 -2.72
C ILE A 26 26.58 -14.74 -3.91
N PRO A 27 27.81 -15.27 -4.14
CA PRO A 27 28.03 -16.26 -5.17
C PRO A 27 27.32 -17.56 -4.83
N LEU A 28 26.57 -18.11 -5.79
CA LEU A 28 25.88 -19.40 -5.66
C LEU A 28 26.63 -20.50 -6.42
N PRO A 29 26.48 -21.77 -6.00
CA PRO A 29 26.97 -22.91 -6.78
C PRO A 29 26.39 -22.88 -8.20
N GLY A 30 27.26 -22.97 -9.23
CA GLY A 30 26.82 -22.88 -10.62
C GLY A 30 27.11 -21.54 -11.33
N GLY A 31 27.84 -20.61 -10.65
CA GLY A 31 28.31 -19.35 -11.26
C GLY A 31 27.29 -18.22 -11.29
N SER A 32 26.07 -18.44 -10.76
CA SER A 32 25.08 -17.38 -10.55
C SER A 32 25.37 -16.60 -9.25
N THR A 33 24.91 -15.36 -9.17
CA THR A 33 24.99 -14.53 -7.96
C THR A 33 23.60 -14.22 -7.42
N LEU A 34 23.45 -14.33 -6.11
CA LEU A 34 22.25 -13.83 -5.41
C LEU A 34 22.49 -12.37 -5.04
N GLY A 35 21.79 -11.46 -5.71
CA GLY A 35 21.75 -10.05 -5.34
C GLY A 35 20.67 -9.80 -4.27
N LEU A 36 21.05 -9.14 -3.17
CA LEU A 36 20.11 -8.73 -2.13
C LEU A 36 20.15 -7.22 -1.97
N SER A 37 18.98 -6.59 -2.11
CA SER A 37 18.84 -5.16 -1.90
C SER A 37 18.76 -4.81 -0.40
N PRO A 38 19.13 -3.57 0.00
CA PRO A 38 18.94 -3.09 1.36
C PRO A 38 17.51 -3.25 1.86
N MET A 39 16.54 -3.03 0.99
CA MET A 39 15.12 -3.13 1.35
C MET A 39 14.69 -4.57 1.61
N VAL A 40 15.16 -5.54 0.83
CA VAL A 40 14.89 -6.96 1.08
C VAL A 40 15.53 -7.40 2.40
N LEU A 41 16.79 -6.96 2.66
CA LEU A 41 17.51 -7.23 3.91
C LEU A 41 16.86 -6.59 5.15
N LEU A 42 16.09 -5.53 4.99
CA LEU A 42 15.36 -4.87 6.08
C LEU A 42 13.96 -5.48 6.27
N LEU A 43 13.20 -5.67 5.21
CA LEU A 43 11.78 -6.05 5.27
C LEU A 43 11.57 -7.52 5.68
N ILE A 44 12.31 -8.44 5.08
CA ILE A 44 12.14 -9.88 5.36
C ILE A 44 12.51 -10.20 6.82
N PRO A 45 13.70 -9.79 7.34
CA PRO A 45 14.02 -10.02 8.75
C PRO A 45 13.05 -9.32 9.71
N ALA A 46 12.60 -8.08 9.41
CA ALA A 46 11.62 -7.37 10.23
C ALA A 46 10.29 -8.15 10.30
N GLY A 47 9.78 -8.59 9.15
CA GLY A 47 8.54 -9.38 9.10
C GLY A 47 8.65 -10.69 9.90
N ILE A 48 9.77 -11.41 9.76
CA ILE A 48 10.04 -12.62 10.53
C ILE A 48 10.12 -12.30 12.04
N TYR A 49 10.89 -11.27 12.40
CA TYR A 49 11.04 -10.84 13.80
C TYR A 49 9.68 -10.54 14.46
N TYR A 50 8.83 -9.71 13.81
CA TYR A 50 7.52 -9.39 14.38
C TYR A 50 6.57 -10.57 14.37
N THR A 51 6.65 -11.48 13.39
CA THR A 51 5.87 -12.72 13.38
C THR A 51 6.23 -13.61 14.57
N LEU A 52 7.52 -13.73 14.89
CA LEU A 52 7.98 -14.48 16.07
C LEU A 52 7.60 -13.78 17.39
N CYS A 53 7.81 -12.46 17.50
CA CYS A 53 7.47 -11.68 18.69
C CYS A 53 5.97 -11.71 19.01
N THR A 54 5.12 -11.71 17.99
CA THR A 54 3.65 -11.81 18.13
C THR A 54 3.15 -13.26 18.19
N LYS A 55 4.07 -14.25 18.22
CA LYS A 55 3.76 -15.69 18.26
C LYS A 55 2.83 -16.13 17.13
N PHE A 56 3.21 -15.81 15.89
CA PHE A 56 2.44 -16.12 14.68
C PHE A 56 1.01 -15.55 14.72
N LEU A 57 0.87 -14.28 15.09
CA LEU A 57 -0.41 -13.59 15.26
C LEU A 57 -1.38 -13.82 14.09
N PRO A 58 -0.98 -13.73 12.80
CA PRO A 58 -1.91 -13.92 11.69
C PRO A 58 -2.63 -15.27 11.68
N ILE A 59 -1.98 -16.31 12.23
CA ILE A 59 -2.56 -17.67 12.35
C ILE A 59 -3.33 -17.77 13.66
N ARG A 60 -2.67 -17.44 14.78
CA ARG A 60 -3.20 -17.62 16.12
C ARG A 60 -4.45 -16.78 16.41
N MET A 61 -4.51 -15.56 15.88
CA MET A 61 -5.61 -14.62 16.09
C MET A 61 -6.46 -14.40 14.83
N PHE A 62 -6.45 -15.34 13.90
CA PHE A 62 -7.21 -15.20 12.65
C PHE A 62 -8.72 -15.04 12.90
N ARG A 63 -9.26 -15.82 13.83
CA ARG A 63 -10.68 -15.74 14.22
C ARG A 63 -11.02 -14.37 14.81
N GLU A 64 -10.12 -13.80 15.60
CA GLU A 64 -10.26 -12.49 16.20
C GLU A 64 -10.20 -11.38 15.17
N MET A 65 -9.28 -11.49 14.19
CA MET A 65 -9.20 -10.55 13.08
C MET A 65 -10.51 -10.52 12.29
N ILE A 66 -11.12 -11.68 12.03
CA ILE A 66 -12.45 -11.75 11.39
C ILE A 66 -13.53 -11.18 12.30
N SER A 67 -13.50 -11.48 13.61
CA SER A 67 -14.48 -10.94 14.57
C SER A 67 -14.48 -9.41 14.61
N VAL A 68 -13.28 -8.79 14.68
CA VAL A 68 -13.13 -7.33 14.66
C VAL A 68 -13.61 -6.73 13.34
N LEU A 69 -13.48 -7.45 12.22
CA LEU A 69 -13.97 -7.03 10.91
C LEU A 69 -15.51 -6.92 10.85
N ILE A 70 -16.20 -7.81 11.58
CA ILE A 70 -17.68 -7.92 11.55
C ILE A 70 -18.32 -7.16 12.72
N GLU A 71 -17.53 -6.74 13.71
CA GLU A 71 -18.01 -6.06 14.91
C GLU A 71 -18.73 -4.74 14.54
N LYS A 72 -19.98 -4.61 14.98
CA LYS A 72 -20.76 -3.37 14.75
C LYS A 72 -20.21 -2.25 15.62
N PRO A 73 -20.17 -0.99 15.12
CA PRO A 73 -19.81 0.16 15.94
C PRO A 73 -20.72 0.26 17.17
N ASP A 74 -20.14 0.51 18.34
CA ASP A 74 -20.90 0.74 19.56
C ASP A 74 -21.92 1.87 19.37
N ALA A 75 -23.13 1.72 19.92
CA ALA A 75 -24.21 2.69 19.81
C ALA A 75 -23.82 4.09 20.36
N LYS A 76 -22.86 4.16 21.31
CA LYS A 76 -22.29 5.42 21.81
C LYS A 76 -21.41 6.12 20.77
N MET A 77 -20.75 5.39 19.87
CA MET A 77 -19.95 5.97 18.78
C MET A 77 -20.81 6.52 17.64
N GLN A 78 -22.02 6.00 17.42
CA GLN A 78 -22.92 6.49 16.36
C GLN A 78 -23.34 7.95 16.55
N GLY A 79 -23.49 8.42 17.79
CA GLY A 79 -23.83 9.81 18.10
C GLY A 79 -22.72 10.84 17.84
N ASP A 80 -21.45 10.40 17.80
CA ASP A 80 -20.27 11.26 17.63
C ASP A 80 -19.77 11.36 16.18
N LEU A 81 -20.29 10.54 15.26
CA LEU A 81 -19.96 10.56 13.83
C LEU A 81 -20.30 11.89 13.15
N SER A 82 -21.25 12.64 13.70
CA SER A 82 -21.61 14.00 13.25
C SER A 82 -20.49 15.03 13.50
N LYS A 83 -19.49 14.70 14.34
CA LYS A 83 -18.40 15.61 14.76
C LYS A 83 -17.06 15.32 14.04
N GLY A 84 -17.08 14.64 12.90
CA GLY A 84 -15.86 14.36 12.11
C GLY A 84 -15.01 13.18 12.62
N LYS A 85 -15.48 12.43 13.62
CA LYS A 85 -14.83 11.20 14.09
C LYS A 85 -15.13 10.05 13.14
N LEU A 86 -14.11 9.29 12.75
CA LEU A 86 -14.27 8.07 11.95
C LEU A 86 -14.49 6.87 12.88
N SER A 87 -15.47 6.03 12.59
CA SER A 87 -15.60 4.73 13.25
C SER A 87 -14.45 3.80 12.87
N GLY A 88 -14.21 2.74 13.66
CA GLY A 88 -13.24 1.71 13.31
C GLY A 88 -13.47 1.15 11.90
N ILE A 89 -14.73 0.88 11.54
CA ILE A 89 -15.11 0.40 10.19
C ILE A 89 -14.82 1.44 9.11
N GLN A 90 -15.16 2.72 9.31
CA GLN A 90 -14.86 3.76 8.32
C GLN A 90 -13.35 3.95 8.12
N THR A 91 -12.58 3.83 9.19
CA THR A 91 -11.11 3.88 9.10
C THR A 91 -10.56 2.65 8.40
N LEU A 92 -11.14 1.47 8.62
CA LEU A 92 -10.81 0.28 7.85
C LEU A 92 -11.08 0.52 6.36
N ILE A 93 -12.25 1.03 6.01
CA ILE A 93 -12.62 1.29 4.61
C ILE A 93 -11.67 2.29 3.98
N VAL A 94 -11.30 3.36 4.66
CA VAL A 94 -10.29 4.32 4.17
C VAL A 94 -8.92 3.67 4.01
N SER A 95 -8.49 2.88 4.99
CA SER A 95 -7.22 2.13 4.92
C SER A 95 -7.26 1.01 3.88
N THR A 96 -8.41 0.34 3.75
CA THR A 96 -8.64 -0.69 2.72
C THR A 96 -8.75 -0.06 1.34
N ALA A 97 -9.30 1.15 1.22
CA ALA A 97 -9.44 1.86 -0.05
C ALA A 97 -8.09 2.22 -0.71
N THR A 98 -7.04 2.40 0.09
CA THR A 98 -5.68 2.57 -0.44
C THR A 98 -5.04 1.25 -0.80
N ARG A 99 -5.19 0.23 0.05
CA ARG A 99 -4.67 -1.12 -0.18
C ARG A 99 -5.44 -1.82 -1.30
N VAL A 100 -6.77 -1.93 -1.18
CA VAL A 100 -7.65 -2.41 -2.26
C VAL A 100 -7.75 -1.31 -3.32
N GLY A 101 -6.68 -1.12 -4.05
CA GLY A 101 -6.49 -0.03 -4.96
C GLY A 101 -5.69 -0.44 -6.21
N MET A 102 -5.08 0.56 -6.83
CA MET A 102 -4.29 0.31 -8.03
C MET A 102 -3.13 -0.67 -7.82
N GLY A 103 -2.60 -0.77 -6.57
CA GLY A 103 -1.51 -1.71 -6.24
C GLY A 103 -1.83 -3.15 -6.59
N ASN A 104 -3.09 -3.58 -6.40
CA ASN A 104 -3.56 -4.93 -6.71
C ASN A 104 -3.61 -5.21 -8.23
N LEU A 105 -3.70 -4.21 -9.07
CA LEU A 105 -3.68 -4.32 -10.51
C LEU A 105 -2.28 -4.01 -11.05
N VAL A 106 -1.90 -2.75 -11.01
CA VAL A 106 -0.67 -2.24 -11.62
C VAL A 106 0.59 -2.77 -10.92
N GLY A 107 0.55 -2.92 -9.59
CA GLY A 107 1.64 -3.50 -8.81
C GLY A 107 1.90 -4.96 -9.16
N VAL A 108 0.85 -5.77 -9.31
CA VAL A 108 0.99 -7.18 -9.71
C VAL A 108 1.45 -7.32 -11.16
N VAL A 109 0.93 -6.48 -12.06
CA VAL A 109 1.44 -6.42 -13.45
C VAL A 109 2.94 -6.13 -13.45
N ALA A 110 3.39 -5.13 -12.68
CA ALA A 110 4.81 -4.79 -12.58
C ALA A 110 5.64 -5.92 -11.92
N ALA A 111 5.09 -6.63 -10.92
CA ALA A 111 5.74 -7.78 -10.29
C ALA A 111 5.99 -8.91 -11.29
N ILE A 112 4.96 -9.30 -12.04
CA ILE A 112 5.05 -10.40 -13.02
C ILE A 112 5.90 -10.01 -14.23
N SER A 113 5.81 -8.75 -14.70
CA SER A 113 6.63 -8.27 -15.83
C SER A 113 8.12 -8.24 -15.47
N GLY A 114 8.47 -7.83 -14.26
CA GLY A 114 9.86 -7.69 -13.82
C GLY A 114 10.46 -8.92 -13.15
N GLY A 115 9.62 -9.80 -12.57
CA GLY A 115 10.05 -10.95 -11.79
C GLY A 115 9.45 -12.29 -12.21
N GLY A 116 8.63 -12.34 -13.28
CA GLY A 116 7.96 -13.58 -13.69
C GLY A 116 6.86 -14.02 -12.72
N ALA A 117 6.34 -15.23 -12.93
CA ALA A 117 5.30 -15.81 -12.08
C ALA A 117 5.78 -16.03 -10.64
N GLY A 118 7.07 -16.29 -10.44
CA GLY A 118 7.66 -16.49 -9.12
C GLY A 118 7.59 -15.27 -8.19
N ALA A 119 7.49 -14.06 -8.73
CA ALA A 119 7.30 -12.83 -7.94
C ALA A 119 6.02 -12.89 -7.11
N VAL A 120 4.97 -13.57 -7.60
CA VAL A 120 3.70 -13.76 -6.87
C VAL A 120 3.91 -14.53 -5.57
N PHE A 121 4.74 -15.58 -5.58
CA PHE A 121 5.10 -16.30 -4.36
C PHE A 121 5.72 -15.37 -3.31
N TRP A 122 6.67 -14.53 -3.70
CA TRP A 122 7.32 -13.60 -2.78
C TRP A 122 6.40 -12.48 -2.31
N MET A 123 5.42 -12.07 -3.12
CA MET A 123 4.32 -11.21 -2.65
C MET A 123 3.51 -11.90 -1.53
N TRP A 124 3.18 -13.19 -1.68
CA TRP A 124 2.48 -13.96 -0.63
C TRP A 124 3.31 -14.06 0.67
N ILE A 125 4.61 -14.36 0.54
CA ILE A 125 5.51 -14.42 1.70
C ILE A 125 5.56 -13.07 2.43
N THR A 126 5.72 -11.96 1.68
CA THR A 126 5.74 -10.62 2.29
C THR A 126 4.42 -10.26 2.95
N ALA A 127 3.29 -10.70 2.43
CA ALA A 127 2.00 -10.49 3.06
C ALA A 127 1.84 -11.29 4.37
N LEU A 128 2.24 -12.57 4.37
CA LEU A 128 2.15 -13.41 5.56
C LEU A 128 2.98 -12.86 6.72
N ILE A 129 4.27 -12.57 6.48
CA ILE A 129 5.14 -12.00 7.52
C ILE A 129 4.84 -10.51 7.78
N GLY A 130 4.48 -9.76 6.75
CA GLY A 130 4.12 -8.35 6.82
C GLY A 130 2.84 -8.08 7.62
N SER A 131 1.93 -9.05 7.69
CA SER A 131 0.71 -8.98 8.50
C SER A 131 1.02 -8.67 9.97
N SER A 132 2.06 -9.32 10.54
CA SER A 132 2.54 -9.04 11.90
C SER A 132 3.19 -7.67 12.02
N THR A 133 3.91 -7.22 10.98
CA THR A 133 4.48 -5.87 10.93
C THR A 133 3.37 -4.81 10.92
N ALA A 134 2.36 -4.98 10.08
CA ALA A 134 1.20 -4.09 10.00
C ALA A 134 0.42 -4.02 11.34
N PHE A 135 0.34 -5.14 12.06
CA PHE A 135 -0.23 -5.18 13.40
C PHE A 135 0.53 -4.25 14.36
N ILE A 136 1.87 -4.36 14.42
CA ILE A 136 2.71 -3.56 15.31
C ILE A 136 2.60 -2.08 14.97
N GLU A 137 2.80 -1.71 13.70
CA GLU A 137 2.78 -0.29 13.29
C GLU A 137 1.42 0.39 13.51
N ALA A 138 0.32 -0.32 13.27
CA ALA A 138 -1.02 0.22 13.49
C ALA A 138 -1.37 0.34 14.98
N THR A 139 -0.93 -0.61 15.80
CA THR A 139 -1.08 -0.54 17.26
C THR A 139 -0.29 0.65 17.82
N LEU A 140 0.96 0.86 17.38
CA LEU A 140 1.76 2.02 17.76
C LEU A 140 1.10 3.33 17.33
N ALA A 141 0.55 3.39 16.11
CA ALA A 141 -0.13 4.59 15.63
C ALA A 141 -1.35 4.96 16.49
N GLN A 142 -2.07 3.96 17.00
CA GLN A 142 -3.18 4.18 17.95
C GLN A 142 -2.70 4.62 19.34
N LEU A 143 -1.58 4.07 19.82
CA LEU A 143 -1.01 4.44 21.12
C LEU A 143 -0.49 5.89 21.14
N HIS A 144 0.01 6.38 20.00
CA HIS A 144 0.62 7.71 19.85
C HIS A 144 -0.22 8.69 19.03
N LYS A 145 -1.52 8.42 18.84
CA LYS A 145 -2.43 9.32 18.11
C LYS A 145 -2.65 10.62 18.87
N ARG A 146 -3.02 11.66 18.13
CA ARG A 146 -3.33 13.00 18.68
C ARG A 146 -4.64 13.52 18.10
N LYS A 147 -5.25 14.51 18.79
CA LYS A 147 -6.43 15.20 18.26
C LYS A 147 -6.09 15.94 16.96
N ASP A 148 -6.99 15.91 15.99
CA ASP A 148 -6.86 16.67 14.75
C ASP A 148 -7.75 17.92 14.80
N PRO A 149 -7.16 19.12 14.95
CA PRO A 149 -7.94 20.35 15.07
C PRO A 149 -8.54 20.84 13.75
N LEU A 150 -8.00 20.38 12.58
CA LEU A 150 -8.48 20.80 11.28
C LEU A 150 -9.67 19.99 10.78
N TYR A 151 -9.54 18.65 10.89
CA TYR A 151 -10.53 17.72 10.34
C TYR A 151 -11.43 17.11 11.41
N GLY A 152 -11.10 17.31 12.69
CA GLY A 152 -11.76 16.65 13.82
C GLY A 152 -11.28 15.20 13.99
N GLY A 153 -11.65 14.56 15.11
CA GLY A 153 -11.21 13.22 15.45
C GLY A 153 -9.72 13.12 15.80
N PHE A 154 -9.06 12.11 15.26
CA PHE A 154 -7.67 11.82 15.54
C PHE A 154 -6.81 11.79 14.29
N ARG A 155 -5.50 11.96 14.48
CA ARG A 155 -4.44 11.78 13.50
C ARG A 155 -3.20 11.20 14.17
N GLY A 156 -2.30 10.66 13.39
CA GLY A 156 -1.06 10.07 13.89
C GLY A 156 -0.30 9.38 12.77
N GLY A 157 0.31 8.28 13.10
CA GLY A 157 1.18 7.51 12.21
C GLY A 157 2.64 7.68 12.58
N PRO A 158 3.58 7.19 11.74
CA PRO A 158 4.99 7.12 12.11
C PRO A 158 5.63 8.46 12.49
N ALA A 159 5.28 9.56 11.80
CA ALA A 159 5.82 10.87 12.17
C ALA A 159 5.59 11.22 13.65
N TYR A 160 4.49 10.75 14.24
CA TYR A 160 4.13 11.03 15.64
C TYR A 160 4.80 10.06 16.60
N TYR A 161 4.75 8.74 16.41
CA TYR A 161 5.44 7.82 17.32
C TYR A 161 6.97 7.87 17.20
N ILE A 162 7.53 8.16 16.00
CA ILE A 162 8.95 8.45 15.84
C ILE A 162 9.32 9.70 16.64
N HIS A 163 8.51 10.76 16.57
CA HIS A 163 8.71 11.96 17.37
C HIS A 163 8.71 11.63 18.86
N ASP A 164 7.70 10.91 19.32
CA ASP A 164 7.54 10.58 20.75
C ASP A 164 8.70 9.70 21.25
N PHE A 165 9.21 8.79 20.41
CA PHE A 165 10.40 8.00 20.73
C PHE A 165 11.63 8.88 21.03
N PHE A 166 11.94 9.85 20.16
CA PHE A 166 13.11 10.71 20.34
C PHE A 166 12.96 11.73 21.47
N PHE A 167 11.74 12.08 21.83
CA PHE A 167 11.48 13.01 22.96
C PHE A 167 11.04 12.30 24.24
N HIS A 168 11.11 10.97 24.28
CA HIS A 168 10.74 10.14 25.43
C HIS A 168 9.33 10.39 25.97
N ASN A 169 8.39 10.76 25.11
CA ASN A 169 6.99 10.94 25.47
C ASN A 169 6.32 9.56 25.63
N LYS A 170 5.50 9.40 26.67
CA LYS A 170 4.74 8.17 26.90
C LYS A 170 3.49 8.13 26.02
N PRO A 171 3.01 6.91 25.68
CA PRO A 171 1.75 6.74 24.99
C PRO A 171 0.60 7.46 25.71
N GLY A 172 -0.21 8.21 24.96
CA GLY A 172 -1.36 8.94 25.51
C GLY A 172 -1.07 10.24 26.25
N GLU A 173 0.18 10.51 26.63
CA GLU A 173 0.55 11.66 27.46
C GLU A 173 0.25 13.01 26.79
N LYS A 174 0.31 13.07 25.47
CA LYS A 174 0.16 14.30 24.69
C LYS A 174 -1.02 14.28 23.71
N LEU A 175 -2.06 13.56 24.08
CA LEU A 175 -3.23 13.36 23.21
C LEU A 175 -3.90 14.69 22.80
N GLU A 176 -3.84 15.71 23.65
CA GLU A 176 -4.50 17.00 23.43
C GLU A 176 -3.63 18.02 22.68
N GLU A 177 -2.33 17.78 22.60
CA GLU A 177 -1.42 18.67 21.91
C GLU A 177 -1.49 18.42 20.39
N GLY A 178 -1.62 19.49 19.63
CA GLY A 178 -1.54 19.47 18.17
C GLY A 178 -0.14 19.09 17.69
N ILE A 179 0.53 20.02 16.98
CA ILE A 179 1.88 19.79 16.47
C ILE A 179 2.93 20.09 17.54
N PRO A 180 3.95 19.22 17.67
CA PRO A 180 5.06 19.49 18.57
C PRO A 180 5.80 20.77 18.20
N LYS A 181 6.12 21.61 19.18
CA LYS A 181 6.91 22.85 18.98
C LYS A 181 8.32 22.56 18.48
N LYS A 182 8.97 21.52 19.03
CA LYS A 182 10.26 20.99 18.55
C LYS A 182 9.99 19.72 17.78
N ARG A 183 10.46 19.62 16.54
CA ARG A 183 10.25 18.45 15.67
C ARG A 183 11.48 17.55 15.69
N SER A 184 11.28 16.24 15.72
CA SER A 184 12.35 15.27 15.48
C SER A 184 12.76 15.32 14.02
N ILE A 185 14.06 15.37 13.74
CA ILE A 185 14.60 15.35 12.38
C ILE A 185 14.20 14.04 11.67
N VAL A 186 14.30 12.90 12.35
CA VAL A 186 13.96 11.60 11.80
C VAL A 186 12.47 11.51 11.44
N ALA A 187 11.60 12.03 12.33
CA ALA A 187 10.16 12.11 12.05
C ALA A 187 9.83 13.05 10.87
N ALA A 188 10.57 14.16 10.75
CA ALA A 188 10.43 15.08 9.63
C ALA A 188 10.89 14.44 8.30
N LEU A 189 11.99 13.69 8.32
CA LEU A 189 12.46 12.93 7.16
C LEU A 189 11.47 11.85 6.76
N PHE A 190 10.90 11.10 7.71
CA PHE A 190 9.81 10.17 7.42
C PHE A 190 8.63 10.88 6.76
N ALA A 191 8.16 11.99 7.35
CA ALA A 191 7.02 12.74 6.82
C ALA A 191 7.26 13.26 5.40
N LEU A 192 8.46 13.79 5.14
CA LEU A 192 8.86 14.25 3.81
C LEU A 192 8.92 13.10 2.80
N SER A 193 9.52 11.96 3.19
CA SER A 193 9.59 10.74 2.35
C SER A 193 8.19 10.26 1.96
N GLY A 194 7.22 10.33 2.89
CA GLY A 194 5.82 10.00 2.62
C GLY A 194 5.18 10.93 1.60
N LEU A 195 5.40 12.23 1.71
CA LEU A 195 4.88 13.19 0.73
C LEU A 195 5.47 12.97 -0.66
N ILE A 196 6.76 12.61 -0.76
CA ILE A 196 7.43 12.25 -2.02
C ILE A 196 6.85 10.95 -2.58
N CYS A 197 6.70 9.93 -1.73
CA CYS A 197 6.11 8.65 -2.11
C CYS A 197 4.73 8.82 -2.75
N TRP A 198 3.83 9.53 -2.08
CA TRP A 198 2.45 9.71 -2.56
C TRP A 198 2.36 10.62 -3.77
N ALA A 199 3.31 11.53 -3.96
CA ALA A 199 3.47 12.26 -5.22
C ALA A 199 3.85 11.32 -6.37
N GLY A 200 4.79 10.40 -6.16
CA GLY A 200 5.17 9.36 -7.12
C GLY A 200 4.00 8.42 -7.43
N ILE A 201 3.27 7.95 -6.40
CA ILE A 201 2.07 7.12 -6.59
C ILE A 201 1.01 7.87 -7.43
N SER A 202 0.85 9.18 -7.23
CA SER A 202 -0.05 9.99 -8.07
C SER A 202 0.35 9.97 -9.55
N GLN A 203 1.65 9.95 -9.86
CA GLN A 203 2.13 9.80 -11.24
C GLN A 203 1.81 8.42 -11.81
N VAL A 204 2.04 7.34 -11.04
CA VAL A 204 1.71 5.98 -11.48
C VAL A 204 0.21 5.84 -11.75
N ILE A 205 -0.64 6.45 -10.91
CA ILE A 205 -2.10 6.51 -11.11
C ILE A 205 -2.43 7.17 -12.45
N GLY A 206 -1.90 8.37 -12.70
CA GLY A 206 -2.14 9.12 -13.94
C GLY A 206 -1.74 8.32 -15.17
N ASN A 207 -0.53 7.74 -15.16
CA ASN A 207 0.00 6.93 -16.24
C ASN A 207 -0.88 5.71 -16.55
N SER A 208 -1.19 4.93 -15.52
CA SER A 208 -1.94 3.67 -15.68
C SER A 208 -3.36 3.91 -16.19
N VAL A 209 -4.04 4.94 -15.68
CA VAL A 209 -5.39 5.29 -16.12
C VAL A 209 -5.39 5.81 -17.56
N SER A 210 -4.46 6.72 -17.91
CA SER A 210 -4.42 7.28 -19.27
C SER A 210 -4.10 6.21 -20.31
N SER A 211 -3.14 5.31 -20.05
CA SER A 211 -2.83 4.16 -20.92
C SER A 211 -4.05 3.24 -21.08
N ALA A 212 -4.70 2.89 -19.96
CA ALA A 212 -5.86 1.99 -20.02
C ALA A 212 -7.04 2.59 -20.81
N PHE A 213 -7.26 3.91 -20.69
CA PHE A 213 -8.34 4.59 -21.44
C PHE A 213 -7.99 4.79 -22.91
N GLU A 214 -6.73 5.00 -23.25
CA GLU A 214 -6.26 5.02 -24.64
C GLU A 214 -6.54 3.67 -25.31
N ASN A 215 -6.18 2.58 -24.66
CA ASN A 215 -6.36 1.24 -25.17
C ASN A 215 -7.84 0.81 -25.27
N ALA A 216 -8.68 1.20 -24.30
CA ALA A 216 -10.07 0.76 -24.24
C ALA A 216 -11.01 1.63 -25.10
N PHE A 217 -10.75 2.93 -25.16
CA PHE A 217 -11.68 3.91 -25.75
C PHE A 217 -11.04 4.79 -26.83
N SER A 218 -9.75 4.57 -27.15
CA SER A 218 -8.98 5.40 -28.09
C SER A 218 -8.95 6.88 -27.72
N VAL A 219 -9.03 7.19 -26.41
CA VAL A 219 -8.97 8.55 -25.87
C VAL A 219 -7.50 8.92 -25.68
N LYS A 220 -7.07 10.02 -26.28
CA LYS A 220 -5.68 10.48 -26.17
C LYS A 220 -5.29 10.70 -24.69
N PRO A 221 -4.05 10.36 -24.26
CA PRO A 221 -3.58 10.50 -22.87
C PRO A 221 -3.78 11.89 -22.28
N LEU A 222 -3.63 12.94 -23.08
CA LEU A 222 -3.87 14.33 -22.65
C LEU A 222 -5.33 14.54 -22.21
N ILE A 223 -6.30 14.02 -22.96
CA ILE A 223 -7.72 14.21 -22.68
C ILE A 223 -8.12 13.42 -21.43
N SER A 224 -7.71 12.15 -21.36
CA SER A 224 -7.97 11.30 -20.17
C SER A 224 -7.35 11.86 -18.91
N SER A 225 -6.12 12.40 -18.99
CA SER A 225 -5.44 13.05 -17.86
C SER A 225 -6.15 14.32 -17.38
N ILE A 226 -6.58 15.19 -18.31
CA ILE A 226 -7.36 16.38 -17.97
C ILE A 226 -8.67 16.00 -17.27
N LEU A 227 -9.42 15.05 -17.84
CA LEU A 227 -10.69 14.59 -17.25
C LEU A 227 -10.49 13.97 -15.86
N LEU A 228 -9.46 13.12 -15.70
CA LEU A 228 -9.11 12.51 -14.43
C LEU A 228 -8.81 13.57 -13.36
N VAL A 229 -7.98 14.56 -13.70
CA VAL A 229 -7.59 15.63 -12.77
C VAL A 229 -8.79 16.53 -12.43
N LEU A 230 -9.65 16.88 -13.38
CA LEU A 230 -10.84 17.69 -13.12
C LEU A 230 -11.80 16.98 -12.17
N ILE A 231 -12.08 15.69 -12.39
CA ILE A 231 -12.93 14.89 -11.51
C ILE A 231 -12.31 14.78 -10.11
N ALA A 232 -11.00 14.48 -10.04
CA ALA A 232 -10.27 14.40 -8.78
C ALA A 232 -10.30 15.74 -8.03
N ALA A 233 -10.07 16.87 -8.71
CA ALA A 233 -10.04 18.22 -8.12
C ALA A 233 -11.38 18.60 -7.50
N VAL A 234 -12.50 18.34 -8.19
CA VAL A 234 -13.86 18.63 -7.68
C VAL A 234 -14.10 17.95 -6.33
N ILE A 235 -13.57 16.75 -6.12
CA ILE A 235 -13.78 15.98 -4.90
C ILE A 235 -12.74 16.34 -3.85
N VAL A 236 -11.46 16.34 -4.22
CA VAL A 236 -10.33 16.49 -3.30
C VAL A 236 -10.27 17.90 -2.68
N LEU A 237 -10.63 18.94 -3.43
CA LEU A 237 -10.60 20.31 -2.94
C LEU A 237 -11.76 20.62 -1.97
N ARG A 238 -12.79 19.76 -1.89
CA ARG A 238 -13.82 19.87 -0.83
C ARG A 238 -13.26 19.39 0.50
N LYS A 239 -13.66 20.06 1.60
CA LYS A 239 -13.09 19.81 2.94
C LYS A 239 -13.39 18.41 3.51
N ASN A 240 -14.53 17.79 3.19
CA ASN A 240 -15.06 16.59 3.86
C ASN A 240 -15.57 15.49 2.91
N ALA A 241 -15.17 15.46 1.64
CA ALA A 241 -15.83 14.60 0.65
C ALA A 241 -15.31 13.14 0.60
N THR A 242 -14.21 12.83 1.27
CA THR A 242 -13.36 11.68 0.93
C THR A 242 -13.90 10.33 1.42
N ALA A 243 -14.39 10.22 2.65
CA ALA A 243 -14.67 8.92 3.26
C ALA A 243 -15.93 8.23 2.74
N ARG A 244 -17.04 8.97 2.61
CA ARG A 244 -18.35 8.37 2.24
C ARG A 244 -18.40 7.77 0.84
N VAL A 245 -17.67 8.35 -0.10
CA VAL A 245 -17.60 7.85 -1.48
C VAL A 245 -16.88 6.51 -1.53
N LEU A 246 -15.83 6.38 -0.74
CA LEU A 246 -15.03 5.16 -0.64
C LEU A 246 -15.81 4.01 0.00
N ASP A 247 -16.68 4.29 0.97
CA ASP A 247 -17.45 3.29 1.71
C ASP A 247 -18.30 2.38 0.79
N VAL A 248 -18.71 2.90 -0.36
CA VAL A 248 -19.54 2.17 -1.34
C VAL A 248 -18.71 1.66 -2.51
N ILE A 249 -17.85 2.51 -3.05
CA ILE A 249 -17.11 2.18 -4.29
C ILE A 249 -16.16 1.01 -4.05
N VAL A 250 -15.42 1.00 -2.94
CA VAL A 250 -14.36 0.00 -2.69
C VAL A 250 -14.91 -1.43 -2.59
N PRO A 251 -15.92 -1.74 -1.75
CA PRO A 251 -16.46 -3.10 -1.70
C PRO A 251 -17.08 -3.55 -3.02
N VAL A 252 -17.77 -2.66 -3.74
CA VAL A 252 -18.42 -2.98 -5.01
C VAL A 252 -17.36 -3.33 -6.08
N MET A 253 -16.33 -2.48 -6.26
CA MET A 253 -15.29 -2.74 -7.25
C MET A 253 -14.49 -4.00 -6.93
N ALA A 254 -14.13 -4.22 -5.64
CA ALA A 254 -13.42 -5.41 -5.21
C ALA A 254 -14.26 -6.68 -5.42
N GLY A 255 -15.54 -6.65 -5.07
CA GLY A 255 -16.47 -7.75 -5.28
C GLY A 255 -16.67 -8.11 -6.75
N LEU A 256 -16.83 -7.10 -7.62
CA LEU A 256 -16.94 -7.32 -9.07
C LEU A 256 -15.66 -7.92 -9.64
N TYR A 257 -14.50 -7.38 -9.26
CA TYR A 257 -13.22 -7.88 -9.73
C TYR A 257 -12.94 -9.31 -9.26
N PHE A 258 -13.25 -9.61 -8.00
CA PHE A 258 -13.16 -10.96 -7.45
C PHE A 258 -14.08 -11.94 -8.19
N ALA A 259 -15.33 -11.57 -8.44
CA ALA A 259 -16.28 -12.41 -9.16
C ALA A 259 -15.81 -12.73 -10.60
N MET A 260 -15.25 -11.73 -11.30
CA MET A 260 -14.68 -11.95 -12.64
C MET A 260 -13.49 -12.91 -12.59
N THR A 261 -12.63 -12.79 -11.57
CA THR A 261 -11.50 -13.70 -11.40
C THR A 261 -11.95 -15.12 -11.11
N VAL A 262 -12.94 -15.29 -10.22
CA VAL A 262 -13.52 -16.62 -9.91
C VAL A 262 -14.06 -17.25 -11.19
N PHE A 263 -14.72 -16.49 -12.04
CA PHE A 263 -15.19 -16.98 -13.34
C PHE A 263 -14.02 -17.45 -14.22
N VAL A 264 -12.93 -16.67 -14.33
CA VAL A 264 -11.74 -17.07 -15.10
C VAL A 264 -11.14 -18.36 -14.54
N ILE A 265 -11.00 -18.46 -13.22
CA ILE A 265 -10.48 -19.67 -12.58
C ILE A 265 -11.36 -20.88 -12.88
N LEU A 266 -12.68 -20.75 -12.74
CA LEU A 266 -13.62 -21.87 -12.95
C LEU A 266 -13.62 -22.34 -14.42
N THR A 267 -13.45 -21.44 -15.37
CA THR A 267 -13.39 -21.78 -16.81
C THR A 267 -12.04 -22.36 -17.23
N HIS A 268 -10.98 -22.20 -16.42
CA HIS A 268 -9.61 -22.65 -16.70
C HIS A 268 -9.06 -23.60 -15.63
N LEU A 269 -9.93 -24.32 -14.88
CA LEU A 269 -9.52 -25.24 -13.80
C LEU A 269 -8.41 -26.23 -14.18
N PRO A 270 -8.41 -26.85 -15.40
CA PRO A 270 -7.34 -27.76 -15.79
C PRO A 270 -5.95 -27.11 -15.90
N ALA A 271 -5.89 -25.80 -16.11
CA ALA A 271 -4.62 -25.06 -16.23
C ALA A 271 -4.05 -24.61 -14.89
N LEU A 272 -4.84 -24.60 -13.81
CA LEU A 272 -4.39 -24.15 -12.47
C LEU A 272 -3.16 -24.88 -11.94
N PRO A 273 -3.05 -26.23 -12.00
CA PRO A 273 -1.86 -26.92 -11.51
C PRO A 273 -0.58 -26.42 -12.19
N HIS A 274 -0.64 -26.12 -13.49
CA HIS A 274 0.49 -25.57 -14.24
C HIS A 274 0.83 -24.14 -13.81
N VAL A 275 -0.17 -23.31 -13.50
CA VAL A 275 0.05 -21.96 -12.97
C VAL A 275 0.79 -22.03 -11.61
N PHE A 276 0.35 -22.90 -10.70
CA PHE A 276 1.05 -23.10 -9.43
C PHE A 276 2.45 -23.66 -9.61
N GLU A 277 2.64 -24.66 -10.49
CA GLU A 277 3.97 -25.16 -10.83
C GLU A 277 4.90 -24.04 -11.30
N ARG A 278 4.42 -23.15 -12.16
CA ARG A 278 5.18 -21.98 -12.62
C ARG A 278 5.52 -21.03 -11.46
N ILE A 279 4.53 -20.67 -10.64
CA ILE A 279 4.76 -19.76 -9.49
C ILE A 279 5.85 -20.33 -8.58
N PHE A 280 5.78 -21.61 -8.20
CA PHE A 280 6.75 -22.22 -7.30
C PHE A 280 8.10 -22.48 -7.96
N SER A 281 8.16 -22.97 -9.18
CA SER A 281 9.42 -23.24 -9.86
C SER A 281 10.21 -21.97 -10.20
N GLU A 282 9.53 -20.92 -10.62
CA GLU A 282 10.15 -19.63 -10.90
C GLU A 282 10.55 -18.91 -9.60
N ALA A 283 9.79 -19.07 -8.50
CA ALA A 283 10.10 -18.43 -7.21
C ALA A 283 11.47 -18.79 -6.67
N PHE A 284 11.96 -19.99 -6.96
CA PHE A 284 13.25 -20.49 -6.48
C PHE A 284 14.32 -20.57 -7.59
N GLY A 285 14.06 -19.94 -8.73
CA GLY A 285 15.02 -19.89 -9.85
C GLY A 285 15.21 -21.21 -10.58
N LEU A 286 14.33 -22.19 -10.40
CA LEU A 286 14.39 -23.51 -11.08
C LEU A 286 14.08 -23.39 -12.58
N ARG A 287 13.35 -22.33 -12.97
CA ARG A 287 13.18 -21.90 -14.36
C ARG A 287 13.61 -20.45 -14.48
N GLN A 288 14.70 -20.21 -15.20
CA GLN A 288 15.13 -18.84 -15.51
C GLN A 288 14.36 -18.32 -16.73
N ILE A 289 13.29 -17.57 -16.49
CA ILE A 289 12.53 -16.92 -17.58
C ILE A 289 12.88 -15.42 -17.67
N VAL A 290 13.44 -14.83 -16.60
CA VAL A 290 13.72 -13.38 -16.52
C VAL A 290 15.24 -13.14 -16.48
N SER A 291 15.71 -12.16 -17.23
CA SER A 291 17.09 -11.66 -17.13
C SER A 291 17.30 -11.06 -15.73
N GLY A 292 18.13 -11.69 -14.90
CA GLY A 292 18.37 -11.30 -13.50
C GLY A 292 18.18 -12.43 -12.50
N GLY A 293 17.62 -13.57 -12.92
CA GLY A 293 17.54 -14.78 -12.12
C GLY A 293 16.73 -14.61 -10.83
N PHE A 294 17.05 -15.44 -9.82
CA PHE A 294 16.35 -15.49 -8.54
C PHE A 294 16.30 -14.13 -7.80
N ALA A 295 17.36 -13.31 -7.88
CA ALA A 295 17.42 -12.01 -7.24
C ALA A 295 16.33 -11.06 -7.77
N ALA A 296 16.11 -11.02 -9.08
CA ALA A 296 15.07 -10.20 -9.68
C ALA A 296 13.67 -10.66 -9.29
N VAL A 297 13.43 -11.98 -9.23
CA VAL A 297 12.16 -12.57 -8.80
C VAL A 297 11.84 -12.17 -7.36
N LEU A 298 12.79 -12.39 -6.44
CA LEU A 298 12.66 -12.04 -5.02
C LEU A 298 12.44 -10.54 -4.85
N MET A 299 13.29 -9.71 -5.46
CA MET A 299 13.24 -8.26 -5.31
C MET A 299 11.93 -7.68 -5.85
N ASN A 300 11.47 -8.10 -7.04
CA ASN A 300 10.20 -7.62 -7.58
C ASN A 300 9.00 -8.08 -6.75
N GLY A 301 9.01 -9.32 -6.25
CA GLY A 301 7.96 -9.81 -5.37
C GLY A 301 7.89 -9.03 -4.06
N VAL A 302 9.03 -8.78 -3.40
CA VAL A 302 9.09 -7.99 -2.15
C VAL A 302 8.69 -6.54 -2.40
N LYS A 303 9.25 -5.90 -3.43
CA LYS A 303 9.02 -4.50 -3.77
C LYS A 303 7.54 -4.24 -4.10
N ARG A 304 6.95 -5.05 -4.94
CA ARG A 304 5.54 -4.89 -5.35
C ARG A 304 4.56 -5.43 -4.30
N GLY A 305 4.96 -6.40 -3.49
CA GLY A 305 4.25 -6.81 -2.28
C GLY A 305 4.12 -5.65 -1.30
N LEU A 306 5.23 -4.98 -0.96
CA LEU A 306 5.24 -3.79 -0.10
C LEU A 306 4.40 -2.65 -0.70
N PHE A 307 4.50 -2.43 -2.00
CA PHE A 307 3.73 -1.39 -2.69
C PHE A 307 2.22 -1.62 -2.58
N SER A 308 1.76 -2.87 -2.62
CA SER A 308 0.35 -3.22 -2.50
C SER A 308 -0.12 -3.22 -1.04
N ASN A 309 0.51 -4.01 -0.16
CA ASN A 309 0.03 -4.23 1.20
C ASN A 309 0.49 -3.17 2.22
N GLU A 310 1.45 -2.32 1.86
CA GLU A 310 2.00 -1.22 2.67
C GLU A 310 2.60 -1.65 4.03
N ALA A 311 2.77 -2.93 4.29
CA ALA A 311 3.21 -3.45 5.58
C ALA A 311 4.68 -3.11 5.88
N GLY A 312 4.91 -2.29 6.89
CA GLY A 312 6.24 -1.79 7.27
C GLY A 312 6.61 -0.46 6.64
N SER A 313 5.85 0.04 5.65
CA SER A 313 6.11 1.35 5.04
C SER A 313 5.72 2.53 5.94
N GLY A 314 4.79 2.32 6.87
CA GLY A 314 4.26 3.40 7.71
C GLY A 314 3.14 4.22 7.06
N SER A 315 2.64 3.85 5.89
CA SER A 315 1.52 4.55 5.22
C SER A 315 0.21 4.29 5.93
N ALA A 316 -0.18 3.02 6.03
CA ALA A 316 -1.43 2.59 6.63
C ALA A 316 -1.61 3.03 8.10
N PRO A 317 -0.58 3.12 8.94
CA PRO A 317 -0.65 3.70 10.28
C PRO A 317 -1.21 5.12 10.34
N CYS A 318 -1.03 5.94 9.29
CA CYS A 318 -1.61 7.28 9.21
C CYS A 318 -3.16 7.25 9.21
N ALA A 319 -3.76 6.22 8.58
CA ALA A 319 -5.19 6.01 8.67
C ALA A 319 -5.58 5.32 9.98
N ALA A 320 -4.82 4.30 10.38
CA ALA A 320 -5.09 3.56 11.62
C ALA A 320 -5.21 4.49 12.83
N ALA A 321 -4.36 5.53 12.92
CA ALA A 321 -4.40 6.51 13.98
C ALA A 321 -5.70 7.35 14.03
N ALA A 322 -6.37 7.53 12.88
CA ALA A 322 -7.58 8.34 12.79
C ALA A 322 -8.84 7.62 13.36
N ALA A 323 -8.75 6.32 13.59
CA ALA A 323 -9.83 5.53 14.16
C ALA A 323 -10.09 5.88 15.63
N ASP A 324 -11.38 5.98 15.97
CA ASP A 324 -11.83 5.98 17.35
C ASP A 324 -12.17 4.53 17.74
N THR A 325 -11.34 3.90 18.54
CA THR A 325 -11.50 2.51 18.97
C THR A 325 -11.32 2.40 20.48
N ASP A 326 -11.99 1.44 21.08
CA ASP A 326 -11.89 1.14 22.51
C ASP A 326 -10.56 0.52 22.92
N HIS A 327 -9.82 -0.11 21.97
CA HIS A 327 -8.53 -0.72 22.24
C HIS A 327 -7.58 -0.63 21.03
N PRO A 328 -6.31 -0.19 21.21
CA PRO A 328 -5.33 -0.05 20.12
C PRO A 328 -5.12 -1.32 19.30
N VAL A 329 -5.13 -2.48 19.96
CA VAL A 329 -4.93 -3.81 19.34
C VAL A 329 -5.99 -4.14 18.29
N LYS A 330 -7.24 -3.65 18.45
CA LYS A 330 -8.27 -3.87 17.44
C LYS A 330 -7.85 -3.29 16.08
N MET A 331 -7.25 -2.11 16.06
CA MET A 331 -6.74 -1.54 14.80
C MET A 331 -5.53 -2.29 14.27
N GLY A 332 -4.67 -2.82 15.15
CA GLY A 332 -3.59 -3.73 14.75
C GLY A 332 -4.13 -4.98 14.04
N LEU A 333 -5.13 -5.65 14.63
CA LEU A 333 -5.79 -6.83 14.04
C LEU A 333 -6.46 -6.50 12.70
N PHE A 334 -7.10 -5.33 12.60
CA PHE A 334 -7.70 -4.84 11.38
C PHE A 334 -6.68 -4.69 10.25
N GLN A 335 -5.53 -4.07 10.57
CA GLN A 335 -4.50 -3.88 9.57
C GLN A 335 -3.85 -5.19 9.15
N ALA A 336 -3.70 -6.13 10.09
CA ALA A 336 -3.17 -7.46 9.81
C ALA A 336 -4.05 -8.25 8.83
N ILE A 337 -5.37 -8.28 9.03
CA ILE A 337 -6.29 -8.96 8.10
C ILE A 337 -6.39 -8.21 6.77
N GLY A 338 -6.26 -6.88 6.78
CA GLY A 338 -6.23 -6.06 5.58
C GLY A 338 -5.08 -6.44 4.64
N VAL A 339 -3.87 -6.68 5.16
CA VAL A 339 -2.72 -7.18 4.39
C VAL A 339 -3.02 -8.53 3.73
N PHE A 340 -3.66 -9.43 4.48
CA PHE A 340 -4.04 -10.74 3.95
C PHE A 340 -5.05 -10.63 2.80
N ILE A 341 -6.13 -9.86 2.98
CA ILE A 341 -7.16 -9.67 1.96
C ILE A 341 -6.57 -9.01 0.70
N ASP A 342 -5.75 -7.98 0.89
CA ASP A 342 -5.12 -7.26 -0.19
C ASP A 342 -4.25 -8.18 -1.06
N THR A 343 -3.27 -8.81 -0.46
CA THR A 343 -2.22 -9.47 -1.25
C THR A 343 -2.55 -10.94 -1.53
N ILE A 344 -3.04 -11.69 -0.53
CA ILE A 344 -3.33 -13.12 -0.74
C ILE A 344 -4.59 -13.30 -1.59
N ILE A 345 -5.59 -12.42 -1.47
CA ILE A 345 -6.83 -12.56 -2.25
C ILE A 345 -6.75 -11.69 -3.51
N LEU A 346 -6.69 -10.36 -3.39
CA LEU A 346 -6.88 -9.47 -4.53
C LEU A 346 -5.68 -9.42 -5.49
N CYS A 347 -4.44 -9.41 -4.98
CA CYS A 347 -3.29 -9.52 -5.88
C CYS A 347 -3.25 -10.86 -6.61
N SER A 348 -3.68 -11.95 -5.95
CA SER A 348 -3.78 -13.25 -6.60
C SER A 348 -4.84 -13.26 -7.70
N CYS A 349 -5.92 -12.48 -7.58
CA CYS A 349 -6.89 -12.31 -8.66
C CYS A 349 -6.20 -11.83 -9.95
N THR A 350 -5.43 -10.76 -9.87
CA THR A 350 -4.68 -10.22 -11.01
C THR A 350 -3.66 -11.22 -11.54
N ALA A 351 -2.93 -11.87 -10.63
CA ALA A 351 -1.94 -12.87 -11.00
C ALA A 351 -2.56 -14.04 -11.77
N PHE A 352 -3.68 -14.59 -11.30
CA PHE A 352 -4.35 -15.70 -12.00
C PHE A 352 -4.91 -15.27 -13.35
N ILE A 353 -5.53 -14.10 -13.48
CA ILE A 353 -5.98 -13.58 -14.77
C ILE A 353 -4.81 -13.54 -15.78
N MET A 354 -3.66 -13.02 -15.36
CA MET A 354 -2.47 -12.92 -16.22
C MET A 354 -1.86 -14.29 -16.54
N LEU A 355 -1.66 -15.14 -15.51
CA LEU A 355 -0.95 -16.43 -15.65
C LEU A 355 -1.78 -17.52 -16.33
N LEU A 356 -3.10 -17.37 -16.38
CA LEU A 356 -4.01 -18.20 -17.18
C LEU A 356 -4.12 -17.74 -18.64
N THR A 357 -3.48 -16.63 -18.98
CA THR A 357 -3.37 -16.14 -20.36
C THR A 357 -2.13 -16.73 -21.05
N PRO A 358 -2.20 -17.14 -22.32
CA PRO A 358 -1.02 -17.64 -23.05
C PRO A 358 0.11 -16.60 -23.08
N GLU A 359 1.33 -16.99 -22.71
CA GLU A 359 2.50 -16.11 -22.61
C GLU A 359 2.78 -15.34 -23.91
N GLY A 360 2.65 -15.97 -25.05
CA GLY A 360 2.89 -15.36 -26.35
C GLY A 360 2.01 -14.14 -26.65
N MET A 361 0.88 -13.98 -25.94
CA MET A 361 -0.01 -12.83 -26.12
C MET A 361 0.40 -11.60 -25.31
N ILE A 362 1.20 -11.79 -24.25
CA ILE A 362 1.51 -10.74 -23.27
C ILE A 362 3.01 -10.43 -23.17
N LYS A 363 3.89 -11.25 -23.74
CA LYS A 363 5.35 -11.20 -23.57
C LYS A 363 5.99 -9.88 -23.98
N ASP A 364 5.52 -9.24 -25.04
CA ASP A 364 6.10 -8.00 -25.59
C ASP A 364 5.34 -6.74 -25.18
N LEU A 365 4.40 -6.88 -24.23
CA LEU A 365 3.59 -5.77 -23.72
C LEU A 365 4.17 -5.21 -22.43
N GLN A 366 3.78 -3.99 -22.08
CA GLN A 366 4.21 -3.31 -20.85
C GLN A 366 3.03 -2.71 -20.10
N GLY A 367 3.18 -2.57 -18.78
CA GLY A 367 2.20 -1.88 -17.95
C GLY A 367 0.80 -2.46 -18.09
N MET A 368 -0.20 -1.60 -18.18
CA MET A 368 -1.62 -2.02 -18.24
C MET A 368 -2.00 -2.76 -19.51
N ASP A 369 -1.21 -2.65 -20.58
CA ASP A 369 -1.47 -3.38 -21.82
C ASP A 369 -1.50 -4.89 -21.60
N ILE A 370 -0.64 -5.39 -20.69
CA ILE A 370 -0.57 -6.80 -20.30
C ILE A 370 -1.91 -7.27 -19.71
N LEU A 371 -2.39 -6.55 -18.69
CA LEU A 371 -3.64 -6.94 -18.01
C LEU A 371 -4.86 -6.72 -18.90
N GLN A 372 -4.86 -5.68 -19.74
CA GLN A 372 -5.93 -5.45 -20.69
C GLN A 372 -5.96 -6.52 -21.78
N MET A 373 -4.81 -7.01 -22.26
CA MET A 373 -4.73 -8.12 -23.19
C MET A 373 -5.21 -9.42 -22.54
N ALA A 374 -4.82 -9.69 -21.29
CA ALA A 374 -5.29 -10.84 -20.53
C ALA A 374 -6.82 -10.82 -20.37
N MET A 375 -7.38 -9.68 -19.99
CA MET A 375 -8.83 -9.52 -19.88
C MET A 375 -9.55 -9.63 -21.22
N ASN A 376 -8.93 -9.14 -22.30
CA ASN A 376 -9.47 -9.32 -23.66
C ASN A 376 -9.46 -10.78 -24.10
N TYR A 377 -8.45 -11.55 -23.72
CA TYR A 377 -8.40 -13.00 -23.97
C TYR A 377 -9.55 -13.73 -23.29
N HIS A 378 -9.83 -13.44 -22.01
CA HIS A 378 -10.85 -14.12 -21.22
C HIS A 378 -12.29 -13.67 -21.50
N PHE A 379 -12.50 -12.39 -21.86
CA PHE A 379 -13.84 -11.77 -21.97
C PHE A 379 -14.07 -10.96 -23.24
N GLY A 380 -13.13 -11.00 -24.20
CA GLY A 380 -13.20 -10.17 -25.40
C GLY A 380 -13.18 -8.67 -25.09
N ALA A 381 -13.76 -7.88 -25.98
CA ALA A 381 -13.79 -6.41 -25.86
C ALA A 381 -14.39 -5.91 -24.53
N PHE A 382 -15.37 -6.65 -23.96
CA PHE A 382 -15.94 -6.34 -22.66
C PHE A 382 -14.88 -6.35 -21.56
N GLY A 383 -14.00 -7.35 -21.53
CA GLY A 383 -12.93 -7.44 -20.52
C GLY A 383 -11.98 -6.26 -20.57
N LYS A 384 -11.63 -5.78 -21.77
CA LYS A 384 -10.77 -4.62 -21.97
C LYS A 384 -11.40 -3.33 -21.42
N ILE A 385 -12.69 -3.12 -21.67
CA ILE A 385 -13.44 -1.97 -21.15
C ILE A 385 -13.63 -2.08 -19.65
N PHE A 386 -14.01 -3.27 -19.15
CA PHE A 386 -14.23 -3.53 -17.74
C PHE A 386 -12.98 -3.20 -16.92
N ILE A 387 -11.80 -3.69 -17.32
CA ILE A 387 -10.58 -3.43 -16.57
C ILE A 387 -10.15 -1.96 -16.59
N ALA A 388 -10.44 -1.23 -17.68
CA ALA A 388 -10.17 0.21 -17.72
C ALA A 388 -11.05 0.98 -16.70
N VAL A 389 -12.34 0.63 -16.61
CA VAL A 389 -13.26 1.25 -15.64
C VAL A 389 -12.92 0.85 -14.21
N ILE A 390 -12.64 -0.42 -13.95
CA ILE A 390 -12.24 -0.91 -12.63
C ILE A 390 -10.92 -0.27 -12.20
N LEU A 391 -9.93 -0.18 -13.08
CA LEU A 391 -8.68 0.51 -12.79
C LEU A 391 -8.89 1.98 -12.43
N TRP A 392 -9.78 2.67 -13.14
CA TRP A 392 -10.12 4.05 -12.81
C TRP A 392 -10.69 4.17 -11.39
N LEU A 393 -11.61 3.29 -11.00
CA LEU A 393 -12.18 3.26 -9.65
C LEU A 393 -11.12 2.95 -8.58
N PHE A 394 -10.27 1.93 -8.81
CA PHE A 394 -9.16 1.58 -7.92
C PHE A 394 -8.15 2.71 -7.80
N SER A 395 -7.80 3.34 -8.91
CA SER A 395 -6.87 4.47 -8.95
C SER A 395 -7.42 5.69 -8.21
N PHE A 396 -8.71 5.97 -8.40
CA PHE A 396 -9.38 7.06 -7.73
C PHE A 396 -9.47 6.84 -6.22
N SER A 397 -9.79 5.62 -5.77
CA SER A 397 -9.81 5.27 -4.35
C SER A 397 -8.41 5.39 -3.74
N THR A 398 -7.38 4.90 -4.41
CA THR A 398 -5.98 5.04 -3.97
C THR A 398 -5.58 6.51 -3.86
N PHE A 399 -5.92 7.34 -4.85
CA PHE A 399 -5.60 8.77 -4.82
C PHE A 399 -6.23 9.49 -3.63
N LEU A 400 -7.48 9.21 -3.34
CA LEU A 400 -8.15 9.75 -2.15
C LEU A 400 -7.49 9.27 -0.85
N GLY A 401 -7.13 8.01 -0.78
CA GLY A 401 -6.52 7.42 0.41
C GLY A 401 -5.11 7.93 0.69
N ILE A 402 -4.24 8.07 -0.33
CA ILE A 402 -2.90 8.65 -0.13
C ILE A 402 -2.96 10.11 0.30
N LEU A 403 -3.96 10.88 -0.18
CA LEU A 403 -4.20 12.24 0.30
C LEU A 403 -4.70 12.26 1.74
N PHE A 404 -5.46 11.24 2.16
CA PHE A 404 -5.82 11.08 3.56
C PHE A 404 -4.59 10.81 4.44
N TYR A 405 -3.67 9.95 4.01
CA TYR A 405 -2.41 9.71 4.71
C TYR A 405 -1.54 10.97 4.79
N ALA A 406 -1.47 11.71 3.70
CA ALA A 406 -0.68 12.94 3.61
C ALA A 406 -1.08 14.00 4.64
N ARG A 407 -2.34 14.05 5.07
CA ARG A 407 -2.83 15.01 6.07
C ARG A 407 -1.96 15.04 7.32
N SER A 408 -1.64 13.86 7.88
CA SER A 408 -0.83 13.74 9.08
C SER A 408 0.57 14.28 8.89
N ASN A 409 1.21 13.92 7.76
CA ASN A 409 2.58 14.34 7.45
C ASN A 409 2.67 15.83 7.08
N VAL A 410 1.70 16.36 6.32
CA VAL A 410 1.60 17.80 6.01
C VAL A 410 1.44 18.60 7.29
N SER A 411 0.54 18.18 8.19
CA SER A 411 0.36 18.85 9.48
C SER A 411 1.63 18.78 10.32
N TYR A 412 2.31 17.63 10.36
CA TYR A 412 3.56 17.48 11.10
C TYR A 412 4.66 18.43 10.60
N LEU A 413 4.80 18.60 9.27
CA LEU A 413 5.85 19.43 8.67
C LEU A 413 5.52 20.92 8.64
N PHE A 414 4.29 21.28 8.30
CA PHE A 414 3.94 22.66 7.94
C PHE A 414 2.95 23.32 8.92
N GLY A 415 2.43 22.59 9.87
CA GLY A 415 1.49 23.12 10.85
C GLY A 415 0.03 22.84 10.51
N ASP A 416 -0.84 23.14 11.47
CA ASP A 416 -2.29 22.98 11.36
C ASP A 416 -2.90 24.17 10.63
N ASN A 417 -2.79 24.19 9.31
CA ASN A 417 -3.39 25.21 8.47
C ASN A 417 -3.92 24.65 7.15
N TRP A 418 -5.01 25.25 6.68
CA TRP A 418 -5.65 24.83 5.43
C TRP A 418 -4.82 25.13 4.19
N ALA A 419 -3.95 26.13 4.24
CA ALA A 419 -3.13 26.52 3.09
C ALA A 419 -2.14 25.41 2.73
N SER A 420 -1.41 24.85 3.72
CA SER A 420 -0.47 23.75 3.48
C SER A 420 -1.18 22.48 3.01
N GLN A 421 -2.35 22.16 3.58
CA GLN A 421 -3.16 21.02 3.15
C GLN A 421 -3.62 21.19 1.70
N THR A 422 -4.11 22.37 1.33
CA THR A 422 -4.56 22.66 -0.04
C THR A 422 -3.40 22.69 -1.02
N ALA A 423 -2.25 23.28 -0.63
CA ALA A 423 -1.05 23.29 -1.47
C ALA A 423 -0.58 21.87 -1.83
N TYR A 424 -0.56 20.95 -0.85
CA TYR A 424 -0.19 19.57 -1.13
C TYR A 424 -1.22 18.85 -2.03
N LYS A 425 -2.52 19.08 -1.85
CA LYS A 425 -3.57 18.56 -2.74
C LYS A 425 -3.38 19.02 -4.18
N ILE A 426 -3.09 20.32 -4.38
CA ILE A 426 -2.81 20.87 -5.71
C ILE A 426 -1.55 20.24 -6.29
N PHE A 427 -0.48 20.11 -5.49
CA PHE A 427 0.74 19.43 -5.91
C PHE A 427 0.48 17.99 -6.36
N ALA A 428 -0.28 17.21 -5.60
CA ALA A 428 -0.66 15.85 -5.97
C ALA A 428 -1.49 15.78 -7.26
N LEU A 429 -2.40 16.75 -7.49
CA LEU A 429 -3.14 16.86 -8.74
C LEU A 429 -2.23 17.18 -9.94
N VAL A 430 -1.22 18.03 -9.74
CA VAL A 430 -0.20 18.30 -10.77
C VAL A 430 0.60 17.02 -11.08
N MET A 431 1.00 16.27 -10.03
CA MET A 431 1.72 15.02 -10.23
C MET A 431 0.86 13.94 -10.92
N LEU A 432 -0.43 13.91 -10.63
CA LEU A 432 -1.41 13.05 -11.33
C LEU A 432 -1.47 13.38 -12.84
N PHE A 433 -1.50 14.67 -13.17
CA PHE A 433 -1.51 15.14 -14.56
C PHE A 433 -0.20 14.80 -15.29
N VAL A 434 0.94 15.15 -14.66
CA VAL A 434 2.27 14.88 -15.23
C VAL A 434 2.47 13.39 -15.48
N GLY A 435 2.06 12.54 -14.52
CA GLY A 435 2.13 11.10 -14.65
C GLY A 435 1.34 10.56 -15.85
N GLY A 436 0.15 11.11 -16.10
CA GLY A 436 -0.68 10.72 -17.24
C GLY A 436 -0.07 10.99 -18.62
N LEU A 437 0.96 11.85 -18.69
CA LEU A 437 1.70 12.18 -19.91
C LEU A 437 3.12 11.60 -19.92
N ALA A 438 3.58 11.01 -18.82
CA ALA A 438 4.93 10.49 -18.68
C ALA A 438 5.06 9.05 -19.22
N GLN A 439 6.30 8.63 -19.50
CA GLN A 439 6.59 7.24 -19.87
C GLN A 439 6.50 6.31 -18.65
N TYR A 440 6.03 5.09 -18.87
CA TYR A 440 5.80 4.08 -17.82
C TYR A 440 7.00 3.84 -16.91
N THR A 441 8.21 3.77 -17.46
CA THR A 441 9.44 3.47 -16.71
C THR A 441 9.83 4.56 -15.71
N VAL A 442 9.52 5.83 -16.01
CA VAL A 442 9.95 6.98 -15.19
C VAL A 442 9.04 7.20 -13.97
N VAL A 443 7.77 6.85 -14.07
CA VAL A 443 6.78 7.17 -13.02
C VAL A 443 6.94 6.34 -11.74
N TRP A 444 7.57 5.16 -11.83
CA TRP A 444 7.73 4.27 -10.68
C TRP A 444 8.83 4.69 -9.71
N ASP A 445 9.93 5.25 -10.22
CA ASP A 445 11.14 5.46 -9.41
C ASP A 445 10.92 6.42 -8.24
N LEU A 446 10.15 7.48 -8.44
CA LEU A 446 9.85 8.44 -7.36
C LEU A 446 9.03 7.79 -6.23
N GLY A 447 8.05 6.98 -6.57
CA GLY A 447 7.26 6.21 -5.60
C GLY A 447 8.11 5.18 -4.85
N ASP A 448 8.96 4.47 -5.57
CA ASP A 448 9.85 3.45 -5.04
C ASP A 448 10.91 4.04 -4.08
N VAL A 449 11.48 5.19 -4.40
CA VAL A 449 12.39 5.93 -3.49
C VAL A 449 11.64 6.36 -2.22
N GLY A 450 10.47 6.97 -2.39
CA GLY A 450 9.68 7.45 -1.26
C GLY A 450 9.28 6.33 -0.30
N ILE A 451 8.74 5.22 -0.81
CA ILE A 451 8.33 4.08 0.02
C ILE A 451 9.54 3.39 0.69
N GLY A 452 10.68 3.31 0.00
CA GLY A 452 11.91 2.76 0.57
C GLY A 452 12.41 3.60 1.75
N LEU A 453 12.50 4.91 1.60
CA LEU A 453 12.92 5.82 2.67
C LEU A 453 11.95 5.80 3.86
N MET A 454 10.64 5.85 3.60
CA MET A 454 9.62 5.70 4.65
C MET A 454 9.84 4.42 5.45
N THR A 455 10.03 3.31 4.76
CA THR A 455 10.24 1.99 5.38
C THR A 455 11.46 1.97 6.28
N ILE A 456 12.58 2.55 5.85
CA ILE A 456 13.80 2.64 6.67
C ILE A 456 13.53 3.40 7.96
N PHE A 457 13.01 4.63 7.86
CA PHE A 457 12.76 5.45 9.06
C PHE A 457 11.72 4.81 9.99
N ASN A 458 10.70 4.18 9.43
CA ASN A 458 9.66 3.51 10.19
C ASN A 458 10.21 2.28 10.94
N LEU A 459 10.80 1.33 10.23
CA LEU A 459 11.25 0.06 10.83
C LEU A 459 12.35 0.26 11.86
N LEU A 460 13.30 1.17 11.63
CA LEU A 460 14.37 1.46 12.61
C LEU A 460 13.83 1.85 13.98
N VAL A 461 12.76 2.64 14.02
CA VAL A 461 12.15 3.09 15.29
C VAL A 461 11.11 2.09 15.80
N MET A 462 10.47 1.33 14.93
CA MET A 462 9.53 0.29 15.33
C MET A 462 10.18 -0.82 16.18
N TYR A 463 11.45 -1.18 15.93
CA TYR A 463 12.14 -2.21 16.71
C TYR A 463 12.12 -1.92 18.21
N PRO A 464 12.64 -0.78 18.70
CA PRO A 464 12.58 -0.45 20.13
C PRO A 464 11.15 -0.21 20.64
N LEU A 465 10.27 0.43 19.84
CA LEU A 465 8.89 0.73 20.24
C LEU A 465 7.97 -0.50 20.22
N SER A 466 8.34 -1.58 19.56
CA SER A 466 7.50 -2.79 19.47
C SER A 466 7.09 -3.35 20.83
N LYS A 467 7.89 -3.10 21.88
CA LYS A 467 7.57 -3.49 23.26
C LYS A 467 6.24 -2.90 23.76
N GLU A 468 5.91 -1.69 23.36
CA GLU A 468 4.64 -1.02 23.72
C GLU A 468 3.44 -1.72 23.06
N ALA A 469 3.54 -1.99 21.75
CA ALA A 469 2.50 -2.72 21.03
C ALA A 469 2.32 -4.16 21.56
N LEU A 470 3.43 -4.86 21.89
CA LEU A 470 3.40 -6.19 22.46
C LEU A 470 2.83 -6.20 23.90
N SER A 471 3.09 -5.16 24.69
CA SER A 471 2.47 -4.98 26.02
C SER A 471 0.96 -4.79 25.88
N SER A 472 0.52 -3.93 24.95
CA SER A 472 -0.89 -3.72 24.66
C SER A 472 -1.59 -5.02 24.18
N LEU A 473 -0.89 -5.84 23.37
CA LEU A 473 -1.40 -7.14 22.94
C LEU A 473 -1.62 -8.09 24.11
N ARG A 474 -0.68 -8.17 25.05
CA ARG A 474 -0.82 -9.01 26.27
C ARG A 474 -1.99 -8.57 27.11
N GLU A 475 -2.15 -7.27 27.35
CA GLU A 475 -3.29 -6.71 28.10
C GLU A 475 -4.62 -7.09 27.44
N PHE A 476 -4.72 -6.97 26.12
CA PHE A 476 -5.89 -7.35 25.35
C PHE A 476 -6.23 -8.84 25.49
N GLU A 477 -5.23 -9.72 25.41
CA GLU A 477 -5.39 -11.17 25.58
C GLU A 477 -5.84 -11.54 27.00
N GLU A 478 -5.30 -10.88 28.03
CA GLU A 478 -5.67 -11.11 29.42
C GLU A 478 -7.13 -10.67 29.72
N LYS A 479 -7.52 -9.49 29.25
CA LYS A 479 -8.90 -9.00 29.35
C LYS A 479 -9.89 -9.98 28.70
N ARG A 480 -9.53 -10.50 27.55
CA ARG A 480 -10.36 -11.44 26.80
C ARG A 480 -10.50 -12.80 27.50
N LYS A 481 -9.41 -13.33 28.07
CA LYS A 481 -9.47 -14.57 28.87
C LYS A 481 -10.44 -14.43 30.05
N LYS A 482 -10.47 -13.26 30.69
CA LYS A 482 -11.40 -12.98 31.81
C LYS A 482 -12.85 -12.86 31.38
N LEU A 483 -13.14 -12.53 30.12
CA LEU A 483 -14.50 -12.42 29.59
C LEU A 483 -15.05 -13.76 29.09
N ASN A 484 -14.17 -14.71 28.74
CA ASN A 484 -14.56 -16.01 28.17
C ASN A 484 -14.44 -17.19 29.19
N GLY A 485 -13.92 -16.94 30.40
CA GLY A 485 -13.88 -17.88 31.53
C GLY A 485 -14.82 -17.46 32.63
#